data_4719a9ceb97b424409c6807c2e57189b
#
_entry.id   4719a9ceb97b424409c6807c2e57189b
#
_cell.length_a   1.000
_cell.length_b   1.000
_cell.length_c   1.000
_cell.angle_alpha   90.00
_cell.angle_beta   90.00
_cell.angle_gamma   90.00
#
_symmetry.space_group_name_H-M   'P 1'
#
loop_
_entity.id
_entity.type
_entity.pdbx_description
1 polymer ?
#
loop_
_entity_poly.entity_id
_entity_poly.type
_entity_poly.pdbx_seq_one_letter_code
_entity_poly.pdbx_strand_id
1 'polypeptide(L)'
;MRKISEILCCVAILCCALSACSDKPATVKVSSFNIWLNTLGGKLPPSQTAKVIEASQTDIVGIQEGHIYEEDGIKHDHVPEIAESLGFHLFNQGEGHYILSRYPVVDSTASRYGVKIQVGKDKFCWMFNC
;
A
#
# COMPACT_ATOMS: atom_id res chain seq x y z
N MET A 1 -28.36 21.23 -39.86
CA MET A 1 -27.17 21.27 -38.99
C MET A 1 -27.48 21.06 -37.50
N ARG A 2 -28.62 21.51 -36.94
CA ARG A 2 -28.96 21.31 -35.50
C ARG A 2 -29.14 19.86 -35.08
N LYS A 3 -29.79 19.01 -35.88
CA LYS A 3 -30.08 17.60 -35.56
C LYS A 3 -28.84 16.69 -35.45
N ILE A 4 -27.76 16.98 -36.19
CA ILE A 4 -26.51 16.18 -36.13
C ILE A 4 -25.78 16.45 -34.84
N SER A 5 -25.78 17.70 -34.33
CA SER A 5 -25.16 18.09 -33.07
C SER A 5 -25.81 17.43 -31.85
N GLU A 6 -27.15 17.28 -31.87
CA GLU A 6 -27.89 16.64 -30.76
C GLU A 6 -27.62 15.12 -30.70
N ILE A 7 -27.52 14.46 -31.87
CA ILE A 7 -27.23 13.02 -31.95
C ILE A 7 -25.77 12.76 -31.48
N LEU A 8 -24.81 13.61 -31.85
CA LEU A 8 -23.42 13.48 -31.41
C LEU A 8 -23.28 13.64 -29.88
N CYS A 9 -24.05 14.56 -29.29
CA CYS A 9 -24.07 14.79 -27.86
C CYS A 9 -24.64 13.58 -27.08
N CYS A 10 -25.72 12.99 -27.57
CA CYS A 10 -26.33 11.81 -26.95
C CYS A 10 -25.42 10.58 -27.04
N VAL A 11 -24.69 10.37 -28.15
CA VAL A 11 -23.75 9.27 -28.30
C VAL A 11 -22.54 9.44 -27.36
N ALA A 12 -22.03 10.67 -27.19
CA ALA A 12 -20.93 10.94 -26.26
C ALA A 12 -21.32 10.70 -24.80
N ILE A 13 -22.53 11.08 -24.40
CA ILE A 13 -23.05 10.84 -23.04
C ILE A 13 -23.27 9.33 -22.80
N LEU A 14 -23.74 8.59 -23.80
CA LEU A 14 -23.95 7.14 -23.69
C LEU A 14 -22.61 6.38 -23.59
N CYS A 15 -21.59 6.81 -24.34
CA CYS A 15 -20.24 6.23 -24.21
C CYS A 15 -19.62 6.49 -22.84
N CYS A 16 -19.81 7.67 -22.23
CA CYS A 16 -19.33 7.96 -20.88
C CYS A 16 -20.05 7.13 -19.81
N ALA A 17 -21.34 6.82 -20.00
CA ALA A 17 -22.09 6.00 -19.05
C ALA A 17 -21.71 4.51 -19.08
N LEU A 18 -21.22 4.00 -20.20
CA LEU A 18 -20.79 2.59 -20.34
C LEU A 18 -19.37 2.33 -19.79
N SER A 19 -18.59 3.37 -19.53
CA SER A 19 -17.24 3.23 -18.94
C SER A 19 -17.25 3.06 -17.41
N ALA A 20 -18.42 3.14 -16.77
CA ALA A 20 -18.53 3.23 -15.30
C ALA A 20 -18.80 1.89 -14.58
N CYS A 21 -18.89 0.76 -15.28
CA CYS A 21 -19.19 -0.53 -14.65
C CYS A 21 -18.23 -1.62 -15.12
N SER A 22 -16.96 -1.52 -14.73
CA SER A 22 -16.10 -2.69 -14.67
C SER A 22 -16.04 -3.17 -13.21
N ASP A 23 -17.04 -3.92 -12.79
CA ASP A 23 -17.06 -4.68 -11.53
C ASP A 23 -16.12 -5.90 -11.58
N LYS A 24 -14.93 -5.73 -12.11
CA LYS A 24 -13.89 -6.74 -11.88
C LYS A 24 -13.59 -6.75 -10.39
N PRO A 25 -13.60 -7.92 -9.74
CA PRO A 25 -13.16 -7.99 -8.36
C PRO A 25 -11.75 -7.43 -8.29
N ALA A 26 -11.54 -6.40 -7.47
CA ALA A 26 -10.20 -5.85 -7.27
C ALA A 26 -9.33 -6.96 -6.67
N THR A 27 -8.38 -7.45 -7.44
CA THR A 27 -7.36 -8.37 -6.93
C THR A 27 -6.37 -7.54 -6.14
N VAL A 28 -6.24 -7.81 -4.85
CA VAL A 28 -5.26 -7.18 -3.97
C VAL A 28 -4.14 -8.18 -3.73
N LYS A 29 -2.93 -7.81 -4.10
CA LYS A 29 -1.73 -8.63 -3.86
C LYS A 29 -1.16 -8.29 -2.49
N VAL A 30 -1.04 -9.30 -1.65
CA VAL A 30 -0.53 -9.17 -0.28
C VAL A 30 0.75 -10.00 -0.14
N SER A 31 1.73 -9.45 0.56
CA SER A 31 2.97 -10.15 0.89
C SER A 31 3.36 -9.93 2.35
N SER A 32 4.26 -10.77 2.84
CA SER A 32 4.94 -10.64 4.11
C SER A 32 6.44 -10.60 3.85
N PHE A 33 7.15 -9.69 4.50
CA PHE A 33 8.55 -9.44 4.22
C PHE A 33 9.33 -9.11 5.50
N ASN A 34 10.15 -10.06 5.94
CA ASN A 34 11.11 -9.81 7.00
C ASN A 34 12.31 -9.05 6.43
N ILE A 35 12.60 -7.86 6.93
CA ILE A 35 13.68 -6.99 6.43
C ILE A 35 15.00 -7.16 7.18
N TRP A 36 15.08 -8.21 7.99
CA TRP A 36 16.29 -8.61 8.69
C TRP A 36 16.99 -7.45 9.41
N LEU A 37 16.56 -7.21 10.64
CA LEU A 37 17.10 -6.15 11.51
C LEU A 37 17.11 -4.77 10.81
N ASN A 38 15.95 -4.34 10.32
CA ASN A 38 15.79 -3.04 9.68
C ASN A 38 16.80 -2.82 8.52
N THR A 39 16.99 -3.85 7.68
CA THR A 39 17.94 -3.93 6.55
C THR A 39 19.43 -4.09 6.92
N LEU A 40 19.80 -3.99 8.21
CA LEU A 40 21.18 -4.10 8.66
C LEU A 40 21.78 -5.49 8.44
N GLY A 41 21.00 -6.55 8.66
CA GLY A 41 21.48 -7.93 8.48
C GLY A 41 22.01 -8.17 7.07
N GLY A 42 21.37 -7.59 6.07
CA GLY A 42 21.78 -7.65 4.67
C GLY A 42 22.81 -6.59 4.26
N LYS A 43 23.09 -5.61 5.12
CA LYS A 43 23.92 -4.42 4.83
C LYS A 43 23.48 -3.69 3.55
N LEU A 44 22.18 -3.69 3.30
CA LEU A 44 21.59 -3.08 2.11
C LEU A 44 20.89 -1.77 2.50
N PRO A 45 20.95 -0.74 1.65
CA PRO A 45 20.21 0.49 1.90
C PRO A 45 18.70 0.25 1.76
N PRO A 46 17.85 1.02 2.49
CA PRO A 46 16.38 0.91 2.42
C PRO A 46 15.82 0.92 1.01
N SER A 47 16.44 1.69 0.11
CA SER A 47 16.06 1.76 -1.31
C SER A 47 16.15 0.43 -2.06
N GLN A 48 16.99 -0.51 -1.63
CA GLN A 48 17.03 -1.86 -2.22
C GLN A 48 15.82 -2.68 -1.79
N THR A 49 15.44 -2.59 -0.51
CA THR A 49 14.22 -3.23 -0.01
C THR A 49 12.98 -2.68 -0.73
N ALA A 50 12.90 -1.36 -0.92
CA ALA A 50 11.82 -0.73 -1.70
C ALA A 50 11.74 -1.30 -3.12
N LYS A 51 12.87 -1.44 -3.82
CA LYS A 51 12.91 -2.04 -5.17
C LYS A 51 12.42 -3.49 -5.22
N VAL A 52 12.75 -4.30 -4.21
CA VAL A 52 12.26 -5.69 -4.13
C VAL A 52 10.75 -5.72 -3.95
N ILE A 53 10.21 -4.88 -3.05
CA ILE A 53 8.77 -4.76 -2.83
C ILE A 53 8.07 -4.27 -4.11
N GLU A 54 8.61 -3.25 -4.77
CA GLU A 54 8.09 -2.74 -6.04
C GLU A 54 8.05 -3.82 -7.12
N ALA A 55 9.17 -4.57 -7.29
CA ALA A 55 9.28 -5.65 -8.27
C ALA A 55 8.28 -6.79 -8.01
N SER A 56 7.89 -7.04 -6.77
CA SER A 56 6.86 -8.02 -6.42
C SER A 56 5.45 -7.62 -6.86
N GLN A 57 5.25 -6.35 -7.21
CA GLN A 57 3.95 -5.76 -7.54
C GLN A 57 2.92 -5.94 -6.41
N THR A 58 3.37 -5.97 -5.17
CA THR A 58 2.54 -6.06 -3.98
C THR A 58 1.76 -4.75 -3.77
N ASP A 59 0.51 -4.87 -3.33
CA ASP A 59 -0.34 -3.73 -2.96
C ASP A 59 -0.30 -3.46 -1.46
N ILE A 60 -0.17 -4.52 -0.66
CA ILE A 60 -0.08 -4.45 0.80
C ILE A 60 1.03 -5.40 1.25
N VAL A 61 1.94 -4.91 2.10
CA VAL A 61 3.03 -5.72 2.66
C VAL A 61 3.10 -5.59 4.17
N GLY A 62 3.14 -6.72 4.88
CA GLY A 62 3.49 -6.79 6.29
C GLY A 62 5.02 -6.86 6.42
N ILE A 63 5.59 -5.92 7.14
CA ILE A 63 7.02 -5.87 7.43
C ILE A 63 7.28 -6.42 8.83
N GLN A 64 8.29 -7.24 8.97
CA GLN A 64 8.83 -7.72 10.26
C GLN A 64 10.30 -7.29 10.39
N GLU A 65 10.77 -7.23 11.63
CA GLU A 65 12.12 -6.83 12.02
C GLU A 65 12.51 -5.40 11.58
N GLY A 66 11.52 -4.51 11.47
CA GLY A 66 11.72 -3.07 11.23
C GLY A 66 12.08 -2.31 12.52
N HIS A 67 12.87 -2.88 13.43
CA HIS A 67 13.22 -2.25 14.69
C HIS A 67 14.05 -0.98 14.45
N ILE A 68 13.70 0.09 15.17
CA ILE A 68 14.53 1.29 15.24
C ILE A 68 15.79 0.92 16.01
N TYR A 69 16.95 1.25 15.48
CA TYR A 69 18.22 1.09 16.18
C TYR A 69 18.96 2.43 16.24
N GLU A 70 19.93 2.52 17.16
CA GLU A 70 20.76 3.70 17.32
C GLU A 70 22.23 3.30 17.11
N GLU A 71 22.93 4.05 16.26
CA GLU A 71 24.35 3.91 15.99
C GLU A 71 24.99 5.31 16.02
N ASP A 72 26.05 5.48 16.80
CA ASP A 72 26.75 6.75 16.96
C ASP A 72 25.85 7.94 17.36
N GLY A 73 24.79 7.68 18.15
CA GLY A 73 23.82 8.68 18.58
C GLY A 73 22.79 9.04 17.50
N ILE A 74 22.80 8.36 16.36
CA ILE A 74 21.85 8.54 15.25
C ILE A 74 20.82 7.42 15.29
N LYS A 75 19.54 7.78 15.32
CA LYS A 75 18.43 6.83 15.20
C LYS A 75 18.19 6.50 13.73
N HIS A 76 18.16 5.22 13.44
CA HIS A 76 17.85 4.68 12.13
C HIS A 76 16.48 4.01 12.14
N ASP A 77 15.54 4.55 11.36
CA ASP A 77 14.22 3.99 11.10
C ASP A 77 14.04 3.91 9.59
N HIS A 78 14.34 2.76 9.01
CA HIS A 78 14.34 2.59 7.56
C HIS A 78 12.95 2.31 6.96
N VAL A 79 11.98 1.89 7.77
CA VAL A 79 10.66 1.54 7.25
C VAL A 79 9.89 2.75 6.71
N PRO A 80 9.91 3.93 7.36
CA PRO A 80 9.34 5.14 6.76
C PRO A 80 9.98 5.52 5.43
N GLU A 81 11.30 5.39 5.29
CA GLU A 81 12.01 5.67 4.04
C GLU A 81 11.61 4.70 2.92
N ILE A 82 11.43 3.42 3.25
CA ILE A 82 10.90 2.41 2.30
C ILE A 82 9.48 2.79 1.87
N ALA A 83 8.62 3.16 2.82
CA ALA A 83 7.23 3.54 2.53
C ALA A 83 7.15 4.78 1.62
N GLU A 84 7.97 5.80 1.91
CA GLU A 84 8.06 7.02 1.11
C GLU A 84 8.53 6.72 -0.31
N SER A 85 9.59 5.90 -0.46
CA SER A 85 10.12 5.49 -1.77
C SER A 85 9.09 4.77 -2.63
N LEU A 86 8.17 4.02 -2.01
CA LEU A 86 7.08 3.30 -2.67
C LEU A 86 5.83 4.16 -2.90
N GLY A 87 5.70 5.31 -2.23
CA GLY A 87 4.47 6.08 -2.17
C GLY A 87 3.34 5.35 -1.43
N PHE A 88 3.68 4.51 -0.43
CA PHE A 88 2.73 3.72 0.33
C PHE A 88 2.35 4.39 1.64
N HIS A 89 1.11 4.15 2.09
CA HIS A 89 0.69 4.46 3.44
C HIS A 89 1.42 3.55 4.43
N LEU A 90 1.90 4.14 5.52
CA LEU A 90 2.61 3.45 6.60
C LEU A 90 1.70 3.32 7.82
N PHE A 91 1.62 2.13 8.39
CA PHE A 91 1.05 1.89 9.71
C PHE A 91 2.08 1.15 10.58
N ASN A 92 2.50 1.82 11.67
CA ASN A 92 3.42 1.23 12.65
C ASN A 92 2.60 0.44 13.68
N GLN A 93 2.79 -0.89 13.72
CA GLN A 93 2.11 -1.79 14.66
C GLN A 93 2.82 -1.87 16.03
N GLY A 94 4.07 -1.40 16.10
CA GLY A 94 4.96 -1.54 17.25
C GLY A 94 5.89 -2.74 17.12
N GLU A 95 6.87 -2.82 17.99
CA GLU A 95 7.78 -3.97 18.12
C GLU A 95 8.46 -4.41 16.81
N GLY A 96 8.76 -3.45 15.91
CA GLY A 96 9.38 -3.72 14.63
C GLY A 96 8.44 -4.28 13.56
N HIS A 97 7.12 -4.25 13.80
CA HIS A 97 6.12 -4.66 12.83
C HIS A 97 5.46 -3.45 12.19
N TYR A 98 5.26 -3.51 10.87
CA TYR A 98 4.62 -2.44 10.11
C TYR A 98 3.74 -3.02 9.00
N ILE A 99 2.75 -2.25 8.59
CA ILE A 99 2.03 -2.48 7.34
C ILE A 99 2.27 -1.30 6.41
N LEU A 100 2.72 -1.60 5.21
CA LEU A 100 2.81 -0.65 4.11
C LEU A 100 1.73 -0.98 3.10
N SER A 101 1.00 0.02 2.62
CA SER A 101 -0.14 -0.19 1.72
C SER A 101 -0.25 0.89 0.66
N ARG A 102 -0.54 0.48 -0.56
CA ARG A 102 -0.96 1.37 -1.65
C ARG A 102 -2.29 2.08 -1.35
N TYR A 103 -3.08 1.48 -0.45
CA TYR A 103 -4.42 1.93 -0.08
C TYR A 103 -4.43 2.52 1.34
N PRO A 104 -5.35 3.48 1.63
CA PRO A 104 -5.41 4.10 2.94
C PRO A 104 -5.79 3.11 4.04
N VAL A 105 -5.11 3.22 5.16
CA VAL A 105 -5.48 2.57 6.43
C VAL A 105 -6.57 3.40 7.09
N VAL A 106 -7.70 2.77 7.40
CA VAL A 106 -8.90 3.46 7.90
C VAL A 106 -9.28 3.09 9.33
N ASP A 107 -8.76 1.97 9.85
CA ASP A 107 -9.03 1.49 11.21
C ASP A 107 -7.97 0.48 11.66
N SER A 108 -7.90 0.18 12.95
CA SER A 108 -7.05 -0.86 13.49
C SER A 108 -7.66 -1.49 14.74
N THR A 109 -7.25 -2.72 15.07
CA THR A 109 -7.57 -3.34 16.36
C THR A 109 -6.88 -2.61 17.51
N ALA A 110 -7.39 -2.75 18.74
CA ALA A 110 -6.78 -2.17 19.94
C ALA A 110 -5.33 -2.67 20.15
N SER A 111 -5.04 -3.92 19.78
CA SER A 111 -3.70 -4.51 19.82
C SER A 111 -2.78 -3.99 18.69
N ARG A 112 -3.32 -3.28 17.70
CA ARG A 112 -2.63 -2.80 16.49
C ARG A 112 -2.16 -3.89 15.52
N TYR A 113 -2.28 -5.18 15.83
CA TYR A 113 -1.89 -6.27 14.92
C TYR A 113 -2.82 -6.41 13.71
N GLY A 114 -4.11 -6.08 13.87
CA GLY A 114 -5.08 -6.06 12.78
C GLY A 114 -5.30 -4.64 12.26
N VAL A 115 -5.23 -4.47 10.95
CA VAL A 115 -5.38 -3.17 10.28
C VAL A 115 -6.42 -3.28 9.17
N LYS A 116 -7.39 -2.36 9.17
CA LYS A 116 -8.42 -2.26 8.14
C LYS A 116 -7.98 -1.31 7.04
N ILE A 117 -7.95 -1.81 5.83
CA ILE A 117 -7.46 -1.11 4.64
C ILE A 117 -8.60 -0.96 3.65
N GLN A 118 -8.82 0.26 3.14
CA GLN A 118 -9.86 0.55 2.16
C GLN A 118 -9.32 0.30 0.75
N VAL A 119 -9.66 -0.83 0.16
CA VAL A 119 -9.18 -1.27 -1.18
C VAL A 119 -10.10 -0.86 -2.33
N GLY A 120 -11.18 -0.15 -2.05
CA GLY A 120 -12.13 0.39 -3.03
C GLY A 120 -13.17 1.27 -2.35
N LYS A 121 -14.12 1.84 -3.10
CA LYS A 121 -15.10 2.81 -2.58
C LYS A 121 -15.80 2.31 -1.30
N ASP A 122 -16.32 1.08 -1.34
CA ASP A 122 -17.01 0.44 -0.22
C ASP A 122 -16.42 -0.97 0.05
N LYS A 123 -15.13 -1.17 -0.31
CA LYS A 123 -14.43 -2.44 -0.17
C LYS A 123 -13.28 -2.29 0.81
N PHE A 124 -13.22 -3.21 1.77
CA PHE A 124 -12.20 -3.22 2.82
C PHE A 124 -11.60 -4.61 2.93
N CYS A 125 -10.34 -4.67 3.34
CA CYS A 125 -9.71 -5.90 3.82
C CYS A 125 -9.10 -5.67 5.20
N TRP A 126 -8.98 -6.75 5.98
CA TRP A 126 -8.22 -6.77 7.21
C TRP A 126 -6.90 -7.48 6.95
N MET A 127 -5.80 -6.84 7.32
CA MET A 127 -4.46 -7.41 7.30
C MET A 127 -3.98 -7.62 8.74
N PHE A 128 -3.49 -8.81 9.04
CA PHE A 128 -2.83 -9.15 10.29
C PHE A 128 -1.38 -9.47 10.00
N ASN A 129 -0.47 -8.86 10.76
CA ASN A 129 0.97 -9.08 10.65
C ASN A 129 1.52 -9.29 12.07
N CYS A 130 2.13 -10.45 12.30
CA CYS A 130 2.64 -10.91 13.59
C CYS A 130 4.11 -11.32 13.46
#